data_2a6dd8ebb1aedc0ad1a2524c76ec7f12
#
_entry.id   2a6dd8ebb1aedc0ad1a2524c76ec7f12
#
_cell.length_a   1.000
_cell.length_b   1.000
_cell.length_c   1.000
_cell.angle_alpha   90.00
_cell.angle_beta   90.00
_cell.angle_gamma   90.00
#
_symmetry.space_group_name_H-M   'P 1'
#
loop_
_entity.id
_entity.type
_entity.pdbx_description
1 polymer ?
#
loop_
_entity_poly.entity_id
_entity_poly.type
_entity_poly.pdbx_seq_one_letter_code
_entity_poly.pdbx_strand_id
1 'polypeptide(L)'
;MKLHKGMMLMALALAFLSKSTQAQSLPTNLIPAPAAYSELPGTISPNRLEALRQKVRISEKALRRRLEGRELADWQMKSAYWLEVGGKGVKIVAADEEGVFYARQTLKMMASLDSSVACCTILDWPRLRYRGMMLDVSRHFQGMDFVKKQLEMMALLKMNRFHFHLVDNPGWRLQIDAYPKLTKLTAWRPQAFFWDWEKDEIGGPFVEEGSEALRPEGKSASGAYGGYYTKQDIAELLSFANERHIEVIPEIEMPGHNYETRAAYPELACSLPGGGKDPWELCPGKESTYQFLEKVLLEVFDMFPSQYIHIGGDEARKNNWKLCPDCQARMKAEGLERVEELQSYMIKRMERFAHAHGKRIIGWDEILQGGLAPDATVMSWHGTEAGLQAIKEGHDVIFTPTHYYYLDYHQDPAQFRPVGRLVSLEKVYSFEPVAKSISEADAHHVLGVQGNLWTEHVQDAWHAEMMLYPRIFAIAETGWSQAERKDWSGFERRATALSAAARRWGYTVYPPSQQP
;
A
#
# COMPACT_ATOMS: atom_id res chain seq x y z
N MET A 1 -56.87 -42.78 -12.30
CA MET A 1 -56.20 -42.71 -11.01
C MET A 1 -54.68 -42.68 -11.22
N LYS A 2 -54.16 -41.66 -11.95
CA LYS A 2 -52.70 -41.46 -12.21
C LYS A 2 -52.36 -39.99 -12.45
N LEU A 3 -52.99 -39.04 -11.73
CA LEU A 3 -52.73 -37.60 -11.93
C LEU A 3 -52.41 -36.81 -10.61
N HIS A 4 -52.11 -37.49 -9.51
CA HIS A 4 -51.87 -36.80 -8.20
C HIS A 4 -50.47 -37.03 -7.59
N LYS A 5 -49.54 -37.67 -8.32
CA LYS A 5 -48.14 -37.84 -7.81
C LYS A 5 -47.12 -36.91 -8.42
N GLY A 6 -47.47 -36.13 -9.46
CA GLY A 6 -46.56 -35.19 -10.13
C GLY A 6 -46.46 -33.79 -9.51
N MET A 7 -47.45 -33.36 -8.71
CA MET A 7 -47.48 -32.02 -8.16
C MET A 7 -46.82 -31.88 -6.77
N MET A 8 -46.56 -32.99 -6.10
CA MET A 8 -45.95 -32.93 -4.73
C MET A 8 -44.41 -32.98 -4.74
N LEU A 9 -43.77 -33.35 -5.86
CA LEU A 9 -42.31 -33.27 -6.00
C LEU A 9 -41.79 -31.92 -6.52
N MET A 10 -42.68 -31.09 -7.15
CA MET A 10 -42.27 -29.77 -7.62
C MET A 10 -42.40 -28.68 -6.55
N ALA A 11 -43.19 -28.91 -5.50
CA ALA A 11 -43.32 -27.98 -4.36
C ALA A 11 -42.20 -28.10 -3.33
N LEU A 12 -41.45 -29.21 -3.31
CA LEU A 12 -40.27 -29.36 -2.43
C LEU A 12 -38.96 -28.84 -3.05
N ALA A 13 -38.91 -28.65 -4.37
CA ALA A 13 -37.73 -28.08 -5.05
C ALA A 13 -37.73 -26.55 -5.09
N LEU A 14 -38.87 -25.89 -4.81
CA LEU A 14 -38.97 -24.41 -4.80
C LEU A 14 -38.86 -23.80 -3.40
N ALA A 15 -38.75 -24.61 -2.35
CA ALA A 15 -38.56 -24.13 -0.96
C ALA A 15 -37.07 -23.96 -0.57
N PHE A 16 -36.13 -24.26 -1.46
CA PHE A 16 -34.68 -24.10 -1.22
C PHE A 16 -34.04 -22.89 -1.92
N LEU A 17 -34.82 -22.02 -2.57
CA LEU A 17 -34.30 -20.91 -3.37
C LEU A 17 -34.76 -19.53 -2.89
N SER A 18 -34.93 -19.33 -1.58
CA SER A 18 -35.04 -17.97 -1.03
C SER A 18 -34.66 -17.92 0.46
N LYS A 19 -33.44 -18.32 0.78
CA LYS A 19 -32.76 -17.71 1.91
C LYS A 19 -31.82 -16.67 1.31
N SER A 20 -32.26 -15.41 1.31
CA SER A 20 -31.34 -14.28 1.33
C SER A 20 -30.39 -14.56 2.50
N THR A 21 -29.18 -14.99 2.20
CA THR A 21 -28.11 -15.08 3.19
C THR A 21 -27.74 -13.65 3.54
N GLN A 22 -28.49 -13.04 4.48
CA GLN A 22 -27.90 -11.99 5.30
C GLN A 22 -26.59 -12.56 5.84
N ALA A 23 -25.48 -11.90 5.55
CA ALA A 23 -24.19 -12.28 6.09
C ALA A 23 -24.35 -12.39 7.61
N GLN A 24 -24.32 -13.61 8.15
CA GLN A 24 -24.35 -13.80 9.60
C GLN A 24 -23.13 -13.09 10.17
N SER A 25 -23.35 -12.16 11.10
CA SER A 25 -22.26 -11.49 11.81
C SER A 25 -21.32 -12.54 12.40
N LEU A 26 -20.04 -12.46 12.08
CA LEU A 26 -19.06 -13.40 12.59
C LEU A 26 -18.97 -13.27 14.13
N PRO A 27 -19.04 -14.37 14.88
CA PRO A 27 -18.97 -14.34 16.34
C PRO A 27 -17.53 -14.13 16.87
N THR A 28 -16.69 -13.45 16.11
CA THR A 28 -15.26 -13.23 16.41
C THR A 28 -14.89 -11.78 16.14
N ASN A 29 -13.86 -11.29 16.83
CA ASN A 29 -13.31 -9.94 16.66
C ASN A 29 -12.18 -9.87 15.63
N LEU A 30 -11.97 -10.91 14.81
CA LEU A 30 -10.90 -10.95 13.81
C LEU A 30 -11.08 -9.92 12.69
N ILE A 31 -10.03 -9.20 12.39
CA ILE A 31 -9.84 -8.37 11.19
C ILE A 31 -8.50 -8.77 10.55
N PRO A 32 -8.51 -9.17 9.29
CA PRO A 32 -9.64 -9.39 8.39
C PRO A 32 -10.54 -10.56 8.79
N ALA A 33 -11.81 -10.48 8.39
CA ALA A 33 -12.77 -11.57 8.59
C ALA A 33 -12.35 -12.81 7.78
N PRO A 34 -12.28 -14.00 8.38
CA PRO A 34 -11.88 -15.21 7.68
C PRO A 34 -12.94 -15.67 6.67
N ALA A 35 -12.50 -16.39 5.64
CA ALA A 35 -13.37 -16.93 4.60
C ALA A 35 -14.40 -17.93 5.15
N ALA A 36 -14.02 -18.77 6.12
CA ALA A 36 -14.95 -19.65 6.83
C ALA A 36 -14.56 -19.77 8.31
N TYR A 37 -15.57 -19.78 9.18
CA TYR A 37 -15.43 -19.93 10.61
C TYR A 37 -16.52 -20.86 11.15
N SER A 38 -16.15 -21.79 12.03
CA SER A 38 -17.11 -22.66 12.71
C SER A 38 -16.72 -22.85 14.16
N GLU A 39 -17.64 -22.64 15.08
CA GLU A 39 -17.42 -22.87 16.49
C GLU A 39 -17.34 -24.34 16.82
N LEU A 40 -16.49 -24.67 17.79
CA LEU A 40 -16.38 -25.96 18.45
C LEU A 40 -16.74 -25.80 19.92
N PRO A 41 -17.17 -26.88 20.60
CA PRO A 41 -17.49 -26.82 22.04
C PRO A 41 -16.29 -26.37 22.88
N GLY A 42 -16.52 -25.41 23.78
CA GLY A 42 -15.56 -24.95 24.79
C GLY A 42 -14.87 -23.63 24.43
N THR A 43 -14.23 -23.08 25.46
CA THR A 43 -13.43 -21.84 25.38
C THR A 43 -12.06 -22.05 26.03
N ILE A 44 -11.14 -21.16 25.68
CA ILE A 44 -9.74 -21.17 26.15
C ILE A 44 -9.37 -19.75 26.59
N SER A 45 -8.69 -19.60 27.73
CA SER A 45 -8.13 -18.28 28.07
C SER A 45 -6.97 -17.91 27.12
N PRO A 46 -6.74 -16.62 26.86
CA PRO A 46 -5.63 -16.14 26.01
C PRO A 46 -4.27 -16.71 26.41
N ASN A 47 -3.89 -16.63 27.67
CA ASN A 47 -2.62 -17.15 28.19
C ASN A 47 -2.48 -18.68 27.95
N ARG A 48 -3.59 -19.43 28.04
CA ARG A 48 -3.58 -20.85 27.72
C ARG A 48 -3.44 -21.08 26.22
N LEU A 49 -4.08 -20.27 25.39
CA LEU A 49 -3.95 -20.35 23.92
C LEU A 49 -2.50 -20.19 23.48
N GLU A 50 -1.80 -19.20 24.03
CA GLU A 50 -0.37 -18.96 23.74
C GLU A 50 0.51 -20.13 24.19
N ALA A 51 0.19 -20.76 25.30
CA ALA A 51 0.91 -21.91 25.85
C ALA A 51 0.57 -23.26 25.16
N LEU A 52 -0.45 -23.30 24.30
CA LEU A 52 -0.86 -24.55 23.64
C LEU A 52 0.16 -25.01 22.61
N ARG A 53 0.44 -26.31 22.60
CA ARG A 53 1.26 -26.94 21.57
C ARG A 53 0.61 -26.78 20.22
N GLN A 54 1.34 -26.17 19.28
CA GLN A 54 0.97 -26.06 17.88
C GLN A 54 1.46 -27.29 17.11
N LYS A 55 0.56 -27.96 16.40
CA LYS A 55 0.88 -29.01 15.41
C LYS A 55 0.74 -28.39 14.02
N VAL A 56 1.85 -28.14 13.39
CA VAL A 56 1.91 -27.55 12.03
C VAL A 56 2.12 -28.67 11.02
N ARG A 57 1.36 -28.65 9.94
CA ARG A 57 1.52 -29.51 8.77
C ARG A 57 1.52 -28.67 7.50
N ILE A 58 2.64 -28.61 6.84
CA ILE A 58 2.77 -27.99 5.51
C ILE A 58 2.55 -29.08 4.47
N SER A 59 1.43 -29.01 3.78
CA SER A 59 1.05 -29.96 2.75
C SER A 59 -0.14 -29.44 1.95
N GLU A 60 0.09 -29.02 0.72
CA GLU A 60 -0.96 -28.58 -0.19
C GLU A 60 -2.06 -29.64 -0.34
N LYS A 61 -1.69 -30.92 -0.51
CA LYS A 61 -2.66 -32.04 -0.60
C LYS A 61 -3.55 -32.12 0.65
N ALA A 62 -3.01 -31.83 1.85
CA ALA A 62 -3.80 -31.85 3.07
C ALA A 62 -4.72 -30.63 3.17
N LEU A 63 -4.28 -29.46 2.72
CA LEU A 63 -5.07 -28.24 2.66
C LEU A 63 -6.20 -28.37 1.62
N ARG A 64 -5.92 -28.85 0.42
CA ARG A 64 -6.94 -29.08 -0.64
C ARG A 64 -8.11 -29.94 -0.14
N ARG A 65 -7.88 -30.92 0.72
CA ARG A 65 -8.95 -31.72 1.35
C ARG A 65 -9.84 -30.90 2.28
N ARG A 66 -9.34 -29.79 2.84
CA ARG A 66 -10.09 -28.87 3.71
C ARG A 66 -10.86 -27.81 2.94
N LEU A 67 -10.48 -27.57 1.70
CA LEU A 67 -11.15 -26.61 0.80
C LEU A 67 -12.50 -27.12 0.28
N GLU A 68 -12.82 -28.41 0.44
CA GLU A 68 -14.13 -28.98 0.12
C GLU A 68 -14.58 -28.68 -1.34
N GLY A 69 -13.65 -28.80 -2.27
CA GLY A 69 -13.90 -28.56 -3.70
C GLY A 69 -13.74 -27.10 -4.17
N ARG A 70 -13.42 -26.19 -3.26
CA ARG A 70 -13.09 -24.80 -3.66
C ARG A 70 -11.74 -24.78 -4.39
N GLU A 71 -11.70 -24.13 -5.53
CA GLU A 71 -10.47 -23.91 -6.27
C GLU A 71 -9.86 -22.56 -5.88
N LEU A 72 -8.56 -22.56 -5.61
CA LEU A 72 -7.78 -21.37 -5.31
C LEU A 72 -6.67 -21.22 -6.35
N ALA A 73 -6.41 -19.99 -6.78
CA ALA A 73 -5.23 -19.67 -7.57
C ALA A 73 -3.94 -19.97 -6.77
N ASP A 74 -2.82 -20.21 -7.44
CA ASP A 74 -1.57 -20.59 -6.79
C ASP A 74 -1.11 -19.58 -5.73
N TRP A 75 -1.26 -18.30 -6.01
CA TRP A 75 -0.92 -17.25 -5.06
C TRP A 75 -1.84 -17.22 -3.82
N GLN A 76 -3.13 -17.58 -3.97
CA GLN A 76 -4.04 -17.75 -2.84
C GLN A 76 -3.69 -19.01 -2.04
N MET A 77 -3.39 -20.10 -2.75
CA MET A 77 -3.00 -21.36 -2.13
C MET A 77 -1.77 -21.22 -1.24
N LYS A 78 -0.79 -20.43 -1.69
CA LYS A 78 0.42 -20.13 -0.92
C LYS A 78 0.12 -19.47 0.44
N SER A 79 -0.83 -18.54 0.47
CA SER A 79 -1.25 -17.81 1.67
C SER A 79 -2.34 -18.53 2.48
N ALA A 80 -2.98 -19.55 1.91
CA ALA A 80 -4.14 -20.23 2.52
C ALA A 80 -3.76 -21.13 3.68
N TYR A 81 -4.67 -21.20 4.66
CA TYR A 81 -4.50 -22.07 5.82
C TYR A 81 -5.84 -22.60 6.36
N TRP A 82 -5.76 -23.74 7.02
CA TRP A 82 -6.78 -24.26 7.90
C TRP A 82 -6.22 -24.27 9.33
N LEU A 83 -7.00 -23.75 10.27
CA LEU A 83 -6.65 -23.63 11.67
C LEU A 83 -7.74 -24.28 12.51
N GLU A 84 -7.36 -25.12 13.49
CA GLU A 84 -8.23 -25.62 14.54
C GLU A 84 -7.69 -25.21 15.90
N VAL A 85 -8.51 -24.54 16.68
CA VAL A 85 -8.25 -24.17 18.06
C VAL A 85 -9.14 -25.04 18.96
N GLY A 86 -8.53 -25.87 19.75
CA GLY A 86 -9.25 -26.79 20.67
C GLY A 86 -8.59 -26.86 22.04
N GLY A 87 -9.34 -27.30 23.06
CA GLY A 87 -8.88 -27.35 24.46
C GLY A 87 -7.59 -28.16 24.72
N LYS A 88 -7.17 -29.01 23.76
CA LYS A 88 -5.98 -29.86 23.85
C LYS A 88 -4.81 -29.39 22.99
N GLY A 89 -4.97 -28.37 22.13
CA GLY A 89 -3.93 -27.86 21.24
C GLY A 89 -4.48 -27.14 20.06
N VAL A 90 -3.54 -26.58 19.29
CA VAL A 90 -3.77 -25.89 18.03
C VAL A 90 -3.26 -26.75 16.89
N LYS A 91 -4.02 -26.86 15.79
CA LYS A 91 -3.57 -27.50 14.54
C LYS A 91 -3.59 -26.48 13.41
N ILE A 92 -2.52 -26.43 12.66
CA ILE A 92 -2.38 -25.60 11.44
C ILE A 92 -2.08 -26.53 10.27
N VAL A 93 -2.83 -26.39 9.19
CA VAL A 93 -2.56 -27.03 7.90
C VAL A 93 -2.49 -25.93 6.86
N ALA A 94 -1.36 -25.84 6.16
CA ALA A 94 -1.12 -24.83 5.13
C ALA A 94 -0.42 -25.48 3.93
N ALA A 95 -0.43 -24.81 2.79
CA ALA A 95 0.32 -25.28 1.61
C ALA A 95 1.79 -24.82 1.68
N ASP A 96 2.05 -23.69 2.32
CA ASP A 96 3.36 -23.00 2.37
C ASP A 96 3.60 -22.38 3.76
N GLU A 97 4.82 -21.96 4.06
CA GLU A 97 5.18 -21.23 5.28
C GLU A 97 4.41 -19.91 5.43
N GLU A 98 4.09 -19.24 4.32
CA GLU A 98 3.30 -18.02 4.32
C GLU A 98 1.90 -18.26 4.91
N GLY A 99 1.25 -19.37 4.55
CA GLY A 99 -0.05 -19.76 5.14
C GLY A 99 0.07 -20.07 6.65
N VAL A 100 1.18 -20.69 7.09
CA VAL A 100 1.45 -20.89 8.53
C VAL A 100 1.61 -19.56 9.24
N PHE A 101 2.32 -18.61 8.64
CA PHE A 101 2.50 -17.27 9.17
C PHE A 101 1.14 -16.58 9.39
N TYR A 102 0.26 -16.55 8.38
CA TYR A 102 -1.05 -15.92 8.51
C TYR A 102 -1.96 -16.63 9.52
N ALA A 103 -1.87 -17.96 9.64
CA ALA A 103 -2.56 -18.69 10.70
C ALA A 103 -2.09 -18.25 12.11
N ARG A 104 -0.79 -18.00 12.28
CA ARG A 104 -0.22 -17.48 13.52
C ARG A 104 -0.63 -16.04 13.81
N GLN A 105 -0.75 -15.17 12.78
CA GLN A 105 -1.30 -13.82 12.97
C GLN A 105 -2.76 -13.87 13.45
N THR A 106 -3.55 -14.80 12.91
CA THR A 106 -4.91 -15.03 13.38
C THR A 106 -4.94 -15.46 14.85
N LEU A 107 -4.08 -16.40 15.26
CA LEU A 107 -3.97 -16.82 16.67
C LEU A 107 -3.53 -15.67 17.58
N LYS A 108 -2.54 -14.86 17.17
CA LYS A 108 -2.07 -13.68 17.89
C LYS A 108 -3.21 -12.69 18.10
N MET A 109 -4.01 -12.43 17.07
CA MET A 109 -5.16 -11.55 17.16
C MET A 109 -6.23 -12.10 18.11
N MET A 110 -6.60 -13.39 18.00
CA MET A 110 -7.56 -14.03 18.91
C MET A 110 -7.14 -13.91 20.37
N ALA A 111 -5.87 -14.18 20.68
CA ALA A 111 -5.33 -14.09 22.04
C ALA A 111 -5.33 -12.64 22.58
N SER A 112 -5.25 -11.65 21.70
CA SER A 112 -5.11 -10.24 22.08
C SER A 112 -6.43 -9.48 22.20
N LEU A 113 -7.48 -9.95 21.53
CA LEU A 113 -8.78 -9.25 21.46
C LEU A 113 -9.80 -9.78 22.46
N ASP A 114 -9.77 -11.05 22.76
CA ASP A 114 -10.83 -11.71 23.53
C ASP A 114 -10.34 -12.13 24.92
N SER A 115 -11.14 -11.88 25.95
CA SER A 115 -10.88 -12.38 27.32
C SER A 115 -11.08 -13.90 27.43
N SER A 116 -11.83 -14.48 26.50
CA SER A 116 -12.11 -15.92 26.37
C SER A 116 -12.24 -16.26 24.88
N VAL A 117 -11.33 -17.06 24.37
CA VAL A 117 -11.29 -17.48 22.97
C VAL A 117 -12.13 -18.72 22.77
N ALA A 118 -13.12 -18.67 21.88
CA ALA A 118 -13.91 -19.84 21.50
C ALA A 118 -13.05 -20.89 20.77
N CYS A 119 -13.24 -22.16 21.12
CA CYS A 119 -12.72 -23.25 20.30
C CYS A 119 -13.38 -23.19 18.91
N CYS A 120 -12.60 -23.31 17.84
CA CYS A 120 -13.12 -23.11 16.49
C CYS A 120 -12.28 -23.79 15.42
N THR A 121 -12.83 -23.87 14.23
CA THR A 121 -12.08 -24.08 12.99
C THR A 121 -12.19 -22.86 12.09
N ILE A 122 -11.09 -22.52 11.45
CA ILE A 122 -10.98 -21.42 10.48
C ILE A 122 -10.36 -21.99 9.21
N LEU A 123 -10.98 -21.68 8.08
CA LEU A 123 -10.40 -21.88 6.76
C LEU A 123 -10.32 -20.52 6.09
N ASP A 124 -9.14 -20.13 5.60
CA ASP A 124 -8.93 -18.75 5.22
C ASP A 124 -7.89 -18.61 4.09
N TRP A 125 -8.08 -17.60 3.24
CA TRP A 125 -7.20 -17.23 2.13
C TRP A 125 -7.50 -15.79 1.67
N PRO A 126 -6.51 -15.07 1.07
CA PRO A 126 -6.72 -13.71 0.61
C PRO A 126 -7.63 -13.63 -0.62
N ARG A 127 -8.42 -12.56 -0.68
CA ARG A 127 -9.24 -12.20 -1.83
C ARG A 127 -8.42 -11.54 -2.95
N LEU A 128 -7.51 -10.62 -2.59
CA LEU A 128 -6.70 -9.85 -3.53
C LEU A 128 -5.21 -10.13 -3.34
N ARG A 129 -4.47 -10.09 -4.44
CA ARG A 129 -3.03 -10.38 -4.46
C ARG A 129 -2.21 -9.28 -3.79
N TYR A 130 -2.56 -8.02 -4.05
CA TYR A 130 -1.90 -6.82 -3.53
C TYR A 130 -2.74 -6.20 -2.40
N ARG A 131 -2.19 -6.08 -1.22
CA ARG A 131 -2.84 -5.51 -0.03
C ARG A 131 -1.85 -4.53 0.59
N GLY A 132 -1.92 -3.28 0.12
CA GLY A 132 -0.86 -2.30 0.30
C GLY A 132 -1.16 -1.21 1.32
N MET A 133 -0.08 -0.67 1.86
CA MET A 133 -0.03 0.61 2.57
C MET A 133 1.15 1.41 2.03
N MET A 134 0.92 2.65 1.64
CA MET A 134 1.96 3.62 1.31
C MET A 134 2.20 4.53 2.50
N LEU A 135 3.47 4.83 2.74
CA LEU A 135 3.93 5.83 3.69
C LEU A 135 4.84 6.83 2.99
N ASP A 136 4.42 8.08 2.96
CA ASP A 136 5.24 9.20 2.55
C ASP A 136 6.21 9.56 3.68
N VAL A 137 7.50 9.38 3.44
CA VAL A 137 8.59 9.77 4.35
C VAL A 137 9.38 10.96 3.82
N SER A 138 8.99 11.46 2.64
CA SER A 138 9.61 12.62 2.01
C SER A 138 9.20 13.92 2.69
N ARG A 139 7.89 14.18 2.77
CA ARG A 139 7.37 15.44 3.31
C ARG A 139 7.67 15.56 4.81
N HIS A 140 7.38 14.48 5.57
CA HIS A 140 7.83 14.39 6.97
C HIS A 140 8.53 13.05 7.19
N PHE A 141 9.83 13.17 7.53
CA PHE A 141 10.69 12.01 7.75
C PHE A 141 10.21 11.17 8.96
N GLN A 142 10.17 9.86 8.77
CA GLN A 142 9.81 8.89 9.80
C GLN A 142 10.99 7.97 10.13
N GLY A 143 11.31 7.82 11.39
CA GLY A 143 12.41 6.94 11.83
C GLY A 143 12.10 5.45 11.62
N MET A 144 13.16 4.63 11.58
CA MET A 144 13.06 3.17 11.35
C MET A 144 12.15 2.45 12.34
N ASP A 145 12.14 2.86 13.62
CA ASP A 145 11.30 2.25 14.65
C ASP A 145 9.82 2.44 14.34
N PHE A 146 9.45 3.64 13.85
CA PHE A 146 8.07 3.90 13.41
C PHE A 146 7.71 3.04 12.21
N VAL A 147 8.56 2.98 11.18
CA VAL A 147 8.30 2.17 9.99
C VAL A 147 8.13 0.70 10.35
N LYS A 148 9.02 0.14 11.17
CA LYS A 148 8.92 -1.24 11.65
C LYS A 148 7.64 -1.49 12.47
N LYS A 149 7.25 -0.53 13.30
CA LYS A 149 5.99 -0.60 14.06
C LYS A 149 4.78 -0.70 13.12
N GLN A 150 4.78 0.05 12.00
CA GLN A 150 3.71 -0.07 11.01
C GLN A 150 3.73 -1.44 10.31
N LEU A 151 4.91 -1.98 9.97
CA LEU A 151 5.03 -3.32 9.39
C LEU A 151 4.51 -4.43 10.34
N GLU A 152 4.65 -4.28 11.66
CA GLU A 152 4.04 -5.20 12.64
C GLU A 152 2.51 -5.20 12.54
N MET A 153 1.89 -4.04 12.44
CA MET A 153 0.44 -3.94 12.29
C MET A 153 0.00 -4.46 10.91
N MET A 154 0.72 -4.15 9.85
CA MET A 154 0.47 -4.69 8.51
C MET A 154 0.49 -6.23 8.52
N ALA A 155 1.48 -6.83 9.17
CA ALA A 155 1.58 -8.29 9.33
C ALA A 155 0.37 -8.88 10.06
N LEU A 156 -0.03 -8.26 11.18
CA LEU A 156 -1.22 -8.67 11.95
C LEU A 156 -2.50 -8.59 11.12
N LEU A 157 -2.61 -7.57 10.28
CA LEU A 157 -3.72 -7.33 9.36
C LEU A 157 -3.60 -8.12 8.04
N LYS A 158 -2.58 -8.97 7.88
CA LYS A 158 -2.32 -9.77 6.68
C LYS A 158 -2.12 -8.94 5.40
N MET A 159 -1.66 -7.69 5.54
CA MET A 159 -1.19 -6.86 4.43
C MET A 159 0.21 -7.32 4.00
N ASN A 160 0.51 -7.21 2.71
CA ASN A 160 1.73 -7.83 2.15
C ASN A 160 2.55 -6.91 1.23
N ARG A 161 2.16 -5.65 1.08
CA ARG A 161 2.87 -4.67 0.25
C ARG A 161 3.04 -3.37 1.03
N PHE A 162 4.30 -3.00 1.27
CA PHE A 162 4.66 -1.71 1.82
C PHE A 162 5.24 -0.84 0.70
N HIS A 163 4.47 0.15 0.27
CA HIS A 163 4.89 1.12 -0.72
C HIS A 163 5.63 2.24 0.01
N PHE A 164 6.92 2.36 -0.26
CA PHE A 164 7.81 3.25 0.43
C PHE A 164 8.09 4.48 -0.44
N HIS A 165 7.37 5.57 -0.18
CA HIS A 165 7.47 6.81 -0.92
C HIS A 165 8.65 7.63 -0.39
N LEU A 166 9.82 7.42 -1.02
CA LEU A 166 11.13 7.86 -0.54
C LEU A 166 11.54 9.24 -1.06
N VAL A 167 10.92 9.70 -2.14
CA VAL A 167 11.34 10.88 -2.89
C VAL A 167 10.13 11.68 -3.30
N ASP A 168 10.11 12.95 -2.92
CA ASP A 168 9.11 13.93 -3.33
C ASP A 168 9.53 15.33 -2.85
N ASN A 169 8.81 16.36 -3.24
CA ASN A 169 9.02 17.74 -2.75
C ASN A 169 8.61 17.88 -1.27
N PRO A 170 9.47 18.25 -0.34
CA PRO A 170 10.87 18.59 -0.46
C PRO A 170 11.78 17.60 0.28
N GLY A 171 11.98 16.38 -0.18
CA GLY A 171 12.91 15.52 0.52
C GLY A 171 13.33 14.26 -0.22
N TRP A 172 14.62 14.06 -0.32
CA TRP A 172 15.21 12.81 -0.78
C TRP A 172 15.63 11.95 0.43
N ARG A 173 15.09 10.75 0.57
CA ARG A 173 15.26 9.96 1.80
C ARG A 173 16.08 8.67 1.64
N LEU A 174 16.73 8.46 0.51
CA LEU A 174 17.48 7.24 0.24
C LEU A 174 18.95 7.54 -0.10
N GLN A 175 19.89 6.86 0.54
CA GLN A 175 21.31 6.95 0.19
C GLN A 175 21.55 6.44 -1.24
N ILE A 176 22.15 7.29 -2.09
CA ILE A 176 22.61 6.97 -3.44
C ILE A 176 24.08 7.39 -3.53
N ASP A 177 24.99 6.43 -3.65
CA ASP A 177 26.43 6.71 -3.62
C ASP A 177 26.91 7.48 -4.86
N ALA A 178 26.30 7.21 -6.03
CA ALA A 178 26.60 7.93 -7.25
C ALA A 178 26.21 9.41 -7.20
N TYR A 179 25.25 9.76 -6.31
CA TYR A 179 24.70 11.12 -6.22
C TYR A 179 24.58 11.60 -4.75
N PRO A 180 25.70 11.78 -4.04
CA PRO A 180 25.69 12.04 -2.60
C PRO A 180 25.02 13.36 -2.18
N LYS A 181 24.89 14.35 -3.09
CA LYS A 181 24.19 15.61 -2.79
C LYS A 181 22.69 15.40 -2.52
N LEU A 182 22.10 14.32 -3.02
CA LEU A 182 20.70 14.00 -2.76
C LEU A 182 20.41 13.88 -1.25
N THR A 183 21.29 13.23 -0.49
CA THR A 183 21.13 13.10 0.96
C THR A 183 21.86 14.18 1.75
N LYS A 184 23.02 14.66 1.30
CA LYS A 184 23.75 15.71 2.01
C LYS A 184 23.03 17.06 2.02
N LEU A 185 22.37 17.40 0.91
CA LEU A 185 21.68 18.66 0.75
C LEU A 185 20.16 18.49 0.95
N THR A 186 19.52 17.63 0.17
CA THR A 186 18.06 17.66 0.03
C THR A 186 17.30 16.73 0.97
N ALA A 187 18.01 16.04 1.87
CA ALA A 187 17.38 15.36 3.00
C ALA A 187 17.10 16.29 4.21
N TRP A 188 17.56 17.55 4.17
CA TRP A 188 17.57 18.45 5.32
C TRP A 188 16.95 19.80 4.99
N ARG A 189 16.17 20.37 5.93
CA ARG A 189 15.58 21.69 5.84
C ARG A 189 15.59 22.39 7.22
N PRO A 190 15.44 23.74 7.28
CA PRO A 190 15.57 24.47 8.55
C PRO A 190 14.54 24.07 9.61
N GLN A 191 13.36 23.61 9.20
CA GLN A 191 12.26 23.33 10.15
C GLN A 191 11.37 22.18 9.65
N ALA A 192 10.72 21.50 10.60
CA ALA A 192 9.79 20.43 10.31
C ALA A 192 8.51 20.89 9.60
N PHE A 193 8.08 22.12 9.91
CA PHE A 193 6.76 22.60 9.53
C PHE A 193 6.72 23.03 8.06
N PHE A 194 5.78 22.48 7.32
CA PHE A 194 5.58 22.69 5.89
C PHE A 194 4.25 23.43 5.68
N TRP A 195 4.23 24.72 6.04
CA TRP A 195 2.97 25.45 6.15
C TRP A 195 2.65 26.37 4.95
N ASP A 196 3.60 26.66 4.09
CA ASP A 196 3.43 27.71 3.07
C ASP A 196 3.06 27.18 1.66
N TRP A 197 2.29 26.09 1.58
CA TRP A 197 1.71 25.65 0.30
C TRP A 197 0.89 26.72 -0.41
N GLU A 198 0.19 27.58 0.35
CA GLU A 198 -0.61 28.66 -0.20
C GLU A 198 0.23 29.77 -0.86
N LYS A 199 1.52 29.84 -0.58
CA LYS A 199 2.42 30.85 -1.13
C LYS A 199 3.26 30.38 -2.31
N ASP A 200 3.06 29.15 -2.80
CA ASP A 200 3.89 28.53 -3.85
C ASP A 200 5.38 28.40 -3.47
N GLU A 201 5.72 28.59 -2.21
CA GLU A 201 7.06 28.43 -1.65
C GLU A 201 7.23 27.01 -1.14
N ILE A 202 7.48 26.09 -2.06
CA ILE A 202 7.79 24.71 -1.70
C ILE A 202 9.22 24.61 -1.24
N GLY A 203 9.33 24.32 0.03
CA GLY A 203 10.60 24.09 0.68
C GLY A 203 11.42 25.37 0.82
N GLY A 204 11.55 25.87 2.03
CA GLY A 204 12.60 26.80 2.35
C GLY A 204 13.97 26.27 1.88
N PRO A 205 15.02 27.07 1.91
CA PRO A 205 16.35 26.65 1.44
C PRO A 205 16.73 25.34 2.14
N PHE A 206 17.21 24.39 1.37
CA PHE A 206 17.82 23.20 1.93
C PHE A 206 19.06 23.57 2.73
N VAL A 207 19.32 22.79 3.79
CA VAL A 207 20.49 22.97 4.64
C VAL A 207 21.46 21.84 4.38
N GLU A 208 22.69 22.15 3.98
CA GLU A 208 23.73 21.15 3.85
C GLU A 208 24.16 20.65 5.23
N GLU A 209 23.74 19.46 5.57
CA GLU A 209 24.25 18.73 6.74
C GLU A 209 25.30 17.73 6.28
N GLY A 210 26.26 17.44 7.13
CA GLY A 210 27.23 16.39 6.85
C GLY A 210 26.57 15.02 6.71
N SER A 211 27.36 14.00 6.39
CA SER A 211 26.93 12.61 6.21
C SER A 211 26.40 11.94 7.48
N GLU A 212 25.84 12.68 8.44
CA GLU A 212 25.29 12.10 9.64
C GLU A 212 24.01 11.33 9.32
N ALA A 213 24.13 10.03 9.51
CA ALA A 213 23.00 9.13 9.49
C ALA A 213 21.94 9.53 10.53
N LEU A 214 20.72 9.21 10.23
CA LEU A 214 19.50 9.24 11.04
C LEU A 214 19.64 9.51 12.52
N ARG A 215 18.88 10.49 12.97
CA ARG A 215 18.44 10.58 14.36
C ARG A 215 16.96 10.23 14.46
N PRO A 216 16.55 9.53 15.53
CA PRO A 216 15.15 9.11 15.70
C PRO A 216 14.14 10.26 15.59
N GLU A 217 14.54 11.49 15.98
CA GLU A 217 13.69 12.67 15.94
C GLU A 217 13.67 13.39 14.57
N GLY A 218 14.38 12.87 13.56
CA GLY A 218 14.50 13.55 12.26
C GLY A 218 15.19 14.92 12.35
N LYS A 219 16.12 15.10 13.30
CA LYS A 219 16.89 16.34 13.49
C LYS A 219 18.38 16.06 13.42
N SER A 220 19.12 16.94 12.77
CA SER A 220 20.58 16.91 12.74
C SER A 220 21.21 17.50 14.01
N ALA A 221 22.55 17.46 14.10
CA ALA A 221 23.29 18.09 15.18
C ALA A 221 23.10 19.61 15.21
N SER A 222 22.90 20.24 14.06
CA SER A 222 22.61 21.68 13.94
C SER A 222 21.16 22.05 14.29
N GLY A 223 20.27 21.06 14.43
CA GLY A 223 18.85 21.24 14.64
C GLY A 223 18.02 21.32 13.37
N ALA A 224 18.62 21.17 12.19
CA ALA A 224 17.89 21.04 10.94
C ALA A 224 16.99 19.79 10.96
N TYR A 225 15.81 19.93 10.39
CA TYR A 225 14.85 18.84 10.27
C TYR A 225 15.13 18.01 9.01
N GLY A 226 15.02 16.70 9.10
CA GLY A 226 15.17 15.80 7.99
C GLY A 226 15.73 14.44 8.41
N GLY A 227 16.29 13.74 7.47
CA GLY A 227 16.87 12.42 7.63
C GLY A 227 16.84 11.65 6.33
N TYR A 228 17.52 10.53 6.28
CA TYR A 228 17.49 9.60 5.17
C TYR A 228 17.83 8.20 5.67
N TYR A 229 17.48 7.21 4.89
CA TYR A 229 17.83 5.82 5.16
C TYR A 229 19.12 5.46 4.45
N THR A 230 20.07 4.93 5.21
CA THR A 230 21.30 4.35 4.67
C THR A 230 21.03 3.00 4.00
N LYS A 231 21.95 2.51 3.18
CA LYS A 231 21.87 1.16 2.60
C LYS A 231 21.75 0.09 3.70
N GLN A 232 22.39 0.31 4.86
CA GLN A 232 22.28 -0.59 6.00
C GLN A 232 20.89 -0.56 6.63
N ASP A 233 20.27 0.62 6.79
CA ASP A 233 18.90 0.75 7.30
C ASP A 233 17.91 0.04 6.38
N ILE A 234 18.10 0.18 5.05
CA ILE A 234 17.27 -0.53 4.08
C ILE A 234 17.44 -2.05 4.19
N ALA A 235 18.68 -2.55 4.31
CA ALA A 235 18.92 -3.98 4.48
C ALA A 235 18.25 -4.53 5.75
N GLU A 236 18.29 -3.79 6.85
CA GLU A 236 17.62 -4.13 8.11
C GLU A 236 16.09 -4.12 7.96
N LEU A 237 15.53 -3.10 7.30
CA LEU A 237 14.10 -3.01 7.00
C LEU A 237 13.61 -4.18 6.15
N LEU A 238 14.36 -4.51 5.10
CA LEU A 238 14.01 -5.60 4.19
C LEU A 238 14.04 -6.96 4.87
N SER A 239 15.03 -7.21 5.74
CA SER A 239 15.07 -8.43 6.57
C SER A 239 13.83 -8.51 7.47
N PHE A 240 13.50 -7.41 8.16
CA PHE A 240 12.36 -7.31 9.06
C PHE A 240 11.02 -7.50 8.32
N ALA A 241 10.86 -6.92 7.13
CA ALA A 241 9.68 -7.05 6.29
C ALA A 241 9.53 -8.48 5.74
N ASN A 242 10.64 -9.08 5.26
CA ASN A 242 10.65 -10.44 4.70
C ASN A 242 10.20 -11.49 5.73
N GLU A 243 10.63 -11.39 6.99
CA GLU A 243 10.17 -12.26 8.08
C GLU A 243 8.64 -12.17 8.32
N ARG A 244 8.02 -11.09 7.82
CA ARG A 244 6.57 -10.80 7.92
C ARG A 244 5.81 -11.01 6.63
N HIS A 245 6.48 -11.59 5.62
CA HIS A 245 5.92 -11.78 4.26
C HIS A 245 5.39 -10.47 3.64
N ILE A 246 6.09 -9.35 3.91
CA ILE A 246 5.81 -8.04 3.35
C ILE A 246 6.90 -7.69 2.34
N GLU A 247 6.51 -7.44 1.10
CA GLU A 247 7.38 -6.90 0.07
C GLU A 247 7.40 -5.37 0.18
N VAL A 248 8.61 -4.81 0.22
CA VAL A 248 8.83 -3.36 0.23
C VAL A 248 9.05 -2.89 -1.20
N ILE A 249 8.17 -2.02 -1.69
CA ILE A 249 8.22 -1.45 -3.04
C ILE A 249 8.71 -0.01 -2.91
N PRO A 250 9.92 0.32 -3.37
CA PRO A 250 10.41 1.69 -3.35
C PRO A 250 9.76 2.52 -4.44
N GLU A 251 9.56 3.82 -4.17
CA GLU A 251 9.19 4.80 -5.18
C GLU A 251 10.29 5.83 -5.38
N ILE A 252 10.61 6.08 -6.66
CA ILE A 252 11.50 7.13 -7.13
C ILE A 252 10.75 7.95 -8.16
N GLU A 253 10.43 9.18 -7.82
CA GLU A 253 9.63 10.08 -8.63
C GLU A 253 10.28 10.48 -9.94
N MET A 254 9.49 10.43 -11.03
CA MET A 254 9.85 10.95 -12.35
C MET A 254 8.61 11.11 -13.24
N PRO A 255 8.48 12.16 -14.04
CA PRO A 255 9.37 13.33 -14.13
C PRO A 255 9.02 14.46 -13.18
N GLY A 256 7.81 14.45 -12.61
CA GLY A 256 7.31 15.42 -11.63
C GLY A 256 7.95 15.25 -10.25
N HIS A 257 7.54 16.06 -9.29
CA HIS A 257 7.91 15.94 -7.89
C HIS A 257 9.43 15.82 -7.64
N ASN A 258 10.24 16.62 -8.35
CA ASN A 258 11.70 16.54 -8.37
C ASN A 258 12.40 17.83 -7.94
N TYR A 259 11.75 18.65 -7.11
CA TYR A 259 12.33 19.89 -6.61
C TYR A 259 13.67 19.66 -5.88
N GLU A 260 13.74 18.63 -5.03
CA GLU A 260 14.92 18.22 -4.28
C GLU A 260 16.04 17.73 -5.20
N THR A 261 15.71 16.89 -6.19
CA THR A 261 16.67 16.37 -7.18
C THR A 261 17.34 17.51 -7.94
N ARG A 262 16.56 18.51 -8.35
CA ARG A 262 17.05 19.67 -9.09
C ARG A 262 17.79 20.67 -8.23
N ALA A 263 17.45 20.79 -6.95
CA ALA A 263 18.23 21.60 -6.03
C ALA A 263 19.65 21.03 -5.88
N ALA A 264 19.76 19.70 -5.82
CA ALA A 264 21.04 19.01 -5.75
C ALA A 264 21.82 19.00 -7.10
N TYR A 265 21.10 18.85 -8.23
CA TYR A 265 21.64 18.68 -9.59
C TYR A 265 20.87 19.54 -10.59
N PRO A 266 21.10 20.88 -10.59
CA PRO A 266 20.30 21.83 -11.36
C PRO A 266 20.45 21.70 -12.90
N GLU A 267 21.43 20.94 -13.38
CA GLU A 267 21.61 20.61 -14.79
C GLU A 267 20.51 19.68 -15.34
N LEU A 268 19.78 18.96 -14.47
CA LEU A 268 18.67 18.06 -14.84
C LEU A 268 17.38 18.82 -15.16
N ALA A 269 17.30 20.10 -14.81
CA ALA A 269 16.16 20.95 -15.12
C ALA A 269 16.09 21.35 -16.59
N CYS A 270 14.89 21.66 -17.08
CA CYS A 270 14.70 22.33 -18.35
C CYS A 270 15.41 23.69 -18.39
N SER A 271 16.06 23.99 -19.49
CA SER A 271 16.61 25.32 -19.77
C SER A 271 15.52 26.16 -20.42
N LEU A 272 15.04 27.20 -19.72
CA LEU A 272 13.96 28.05 -20.22
C LEU A 272 14.51 29.33 -20.88
N PRO A 273 13.81 29.88 -21.86
CA PRO A 273 14.13 31.19 -22.41
C PRO A 273 14.22 32.25 -21.28
N GLY A 274 15.26 33.08 -21.33
CA GLY A 274 15.52 34.08 -20.28
C GLY A 274 16.31 33.56 -19.07
N GLY A 275 16.82 32.34 -19.12
CA GLY A 275 17.69 31.77 -18.08
C GLY A 275 16.95 31.15 -16.87
N GLY A 276 15.62 31.07 -16.93
CA GLY A 276 14.82 30.37 -15.92
C GLY A 276 15.07 28.87 -15.96
N LYS A 277 14.82 28.23 -14.82
CA LYS A 277 14.82 26.76 -14.68
C LYS A 277 13.49 26.32 -14.11
N ASP A 278 13.02 25.16 -14.55
CA ASP A 278 11.81 24.57 -14.00
C ASP A 278 12.03 24.10 -12.56
N PRO A 279 11.22 24.50 -11.58
CA PRO A 279 11.37 24.03 -10.21
C PRO A 279 10.75 22.66 -9.94
N TRP A 280 9.92 22.08 -10.81
CA TRP A 280 9.10 20.92 -10.50
C TRP A 280 9.52 19.62 -11.18
N GLU A 281 10.03 19.73 -12.41
CA GLU A 281 10.12 18.59 -13.31
C GLU A 281 11.55 18.36 -13.77
N LEU A 282 11.92 17.11 -13.94
CA LEU A 282 13.10 16.74 -14.71
C LEU A 282 12.90 17.08 -16.19
N CYS A 283 13.99 17.31 -16.90
CA CYS A 283 13.96 17.59 -18.34
C CYS A 283 14.00 16.29 -19.16
N PRO A 284 12.90 15.82 -19.75
CA PRO A 284 12.90 14.60 -20.57
C PRO A 284 13.57 14.78 -21.93
N GLY A 285 13.93 16.01 -22.30
CA GLY A 285 14.71 16.29 -23.51
C GLY A 285 16.19 15.94 -23.38
N LYS A 286 16.75 16.00 -22.17
CA LYS A 286 18.17 15.82 -21.93
C LYS A 286 18.55 14.35 -21.71
N GLU A 287 19.61 13.91 -22.35
CA GLU A 287 20.17 12.56 -22.14
C GLU A 287 20.74 12.40 -20.73
N SER A 288 21.27 13.46 -20.14
CA SER A 288 21.78 13.45 -18.74
C SER A 288 20.71 13.10 -17.72
N THR A 289 19.43 13.41 -17.98
CA THR A 289 18.31 13.02 -17.12
C THR A 289 18.16 11.51 -17.06
N TYR A 290 18.22 10.84 -18.20
CA TYR A 290 18.13 9.38 -18.26
C TYR A 290 19.35 8.71 -17.62
N GLN A 291 20.56 9.23 -17.89
CA GLN A 291 21.78 8.72 -17.26
C GLN A 291 21.76 8.86 -15.74
N PHE A 292 21.16 9.95 -15.23
CA PHE A 292 20.95 10.14 -13.80
C PHE A 292 19.98 9.09 -13.26
N LEU A 293 18.79 8.97 -13.84
CA LEU A 293 17.76 8.03 -13.40
C LEU A 293 18.23 6.58 -13.50
N GLU A 294 18.88 6.20 -14.58
CA GLU A 294 19.43 4.85 -14.76
C GLU A 294 20.44 4.50 -13.66
N LYS A 295 21.33 5.41 -13.29
CA LYS A 295 22.29 5.18 -12.20
C LYS A 295 21.62 5.10 -10.82
N VAL A 296 20.63 5.97 -10.56
CA VAL A 296 19.84 5.90 -9.33
C VAL A 296 19.11 4.57 -9.25
N LEU A 297 18.41 4.18 -10.32
CA LEU A 297 17.64 2.93 -10.34
C LEU A 297 18.51 1.69 -10.21
N LEU A 298 19.74 1.68 -10.74
CA LEU A 298 20.66 0.55 -10.52
C LEU A 298 20.96 0.35 -9.03
N GLU A 299 21.26 1.42 -8.29
CA GLU A 299 21.49 1.30 -6.85
C GLU A 299 20.22 0.90 -6.08
N VAL A 300 19.05 1.39 -6.53
CA VAL A 300 17.74 0.98 -5.95
C VAL A 300 17.48 -0.50 -6.23
N PHE A 301 17.75 -0.99 -7.43
CA PHE A 301 17.57 -2.41 -7.78
C PHE A 301 18.49 -3.33 -7.00
N ASP A 302 19.72 -2.88 -6.72
CA ASP A 302 20.66 -3.62 -5.88
C ASP A 302 20.20 -3.67 -4.41
N MET A 303 19.59 -2.62 -3.90
CA MET A 303 19.08 -2.57 -2.53
C MET A 303 17.77 -3.33 -2.35
N PHE A 304 16.82 -3.17 -3.28
CA PHE A 304 15.45 -3.69 -3.12
C PHE A 304 15.20 -4.94 -3.97
N PRO A 305 14.97 -6.10 -3.35
CA PRO A 305 14.71 -7.35 -4.06
C PRO A 305 13.34 -7.40 -4.72
N SER A 306 12.44 -6.44 -4.44
CA SER A 306 11.12 -6.36 -5.05
C SER A 306 11.19 -6.47 -6.57
N GLN A 307 10.26 -7.22 -7.14
CA GLN A 307 10.08 -7.25 -8.60
C GLN A 307 9.54 -5.91 -9.11
N TYR A 308 8.90 -5.12 -8.26
CA TYR A 308 8.31 -3.84 -8.62
C TYR A 308 9.19 -2.67 -8.20
N ILE A 309 9.19 -1.63 -9.03
CA ILE A 309 9.64 -0.27 -8.72
C ILE A 309 8.50 0.69 -9.06
N HIS A 310 8.11 1.55 -8.12
CA HIS A 310 7.19 2.63 -8.41
C HIS A 310 7.97 3.83 -8.93
N ILE A 311 7.53 4.42 -10.03
CA ILE A 311 8.23 5.51 -10.72
C ILE A 311 7.50 6.84 -10.67
N GLY A 312 6.46 6.95 -9.85
CA GLY A 312 5.60 8.13 -9.80
C GLY A 312 4.83 8.32 -11.10
N GLY A 313 5.12 9.36 -11.82
CA GLY A 313 4.51 9.70 -13.12
C GLY A 313 3.40 10.73 -13.04
N ASP A 314 3.05 11.15 -11.82
CA ASP A 314 1.97 12.05 -11.50
C ASP A 314 2.35 13.53 -11.63
N GLU A 315 1.33 14.34 -11.74
CA GLU A 315 1.30 15.81 -11.68
C GLU A 315 2.37 16.56 -12.47
N ALA A 316 3.00 15.92 -13.47
CA ALA A 316 3.92 16.60 -14.36
C ALA A 316 3.19 17.72 -15.12
N ARG A 317 3.59 18.97 -14.87
CA ARG A 317 2.91 20.17 -15.42
C ARG A 317 3.11 20.34 -16.91
N LYS A 318 4.26 19.88 -17.46
CA LYS A 318 4.61 19.86 -18.90
C LYS A 318 4.68 21.21 -19.60
N ASN A 319 4.32 22.31 -18.90
CA ASN A 319 4.28 23.64 -19.51
C ASN A 319 5.66 24.11 -19.96
N ASN A 320 6.67 23.81 -19.15
CA ASN A 320 8.05 24.19 -19.44
C ASN A 320 8.67 23.36 -20.56
N TRP A 321 8.20 22.13 -20.78
CA TRP A 321 8.66 21.29 -21.89
C TRP A 321 8.30 21.87 -23.26
N LYS A 322 7.19 22.61 -23.34
CA LYS A 322 6.78 23.34 -24.56
C LYS A 322 7.77 24.45 -24.95
N LEU A 323 8.46 24.99 -23.95
CA LEU A 323 9.40 26.11 -24.11
C LEU A 323 10.87 25.67 -24.11
N CYS A 324 11.17 24.49 -23.62
CA CYS A 324 12.53 23.97 -23.49
C CYS A 324 13.09 23.50 -24.83
N PRO A 325 14.22 24.07 -25.32
CA PRO A 325 14.82 23.64 -26.58
C PRO A 325 15.19 22.17 -26.63
N ASP A 326 15.68 21.59 -25.51
CA ASP A 326 16.06 20.18 -25.43
C ASP A 326 14.83 19.26 -25.57
N CYS A 327 13.71 19.61 -24.90
CA CYS A 327 12.45 18.88 -25.02
C CYS A 327 11.90 18.95 -26.45
N GLN A 328 11.90 20.12 -27.07
CA GLN A 328 11.43 20.30 -28.46
C GLN A 328 12.31 19.55 -29.45
N ALA A 329 13.63 19.55 -29.25
CA ALA A 329 14.56 18.77 -30.08
C ALA A 329 14.31 17.25 -29.95
N ARG A 330 14.08 16.75 -28.72
CA ARG A 330 13.74 15.35 -28.47
C ARG A 330 12.41 14.98 -29.13
N MET A 331 11.38 15.79 -28.94
CA MET A 331 10.07 15.56 -29.57
C MET A 331 10.19 15.45 -31.08
N LYS A 332 10.93 16.38 -31.72
CA LYS A 332 11.17 16.34 -33.15
C LYS A 332 11.93 15.08 -33.58
N ALA A 333 12.95 14.67 -32.82
CA ALA A 333 13.78 13.51 -33.16
C ALA A 333 12.98 12.19 -33.06
N GLU A 334 12.05 12.10 -32.09
CA GLU A 334 11.24 10.92 -31.85
C GLU A 334 9.88 10.97 -32.56
N GLY A 335 9.58 12.03 -33.30
CA GLY A 335 8.32 12.19 -34.03
C GLY A 335 7.10 12.39 -33.15
N LEU A 336 7.28 13.00 -31.97
CA LEU A 336 6.22 13.27 -30.99
C LEU A 336 5.56 14.63 -31.30
N GLU A 337 4.24 14.66 -31.22
CA GLU A 337 3.46 15.87 -31.53
C GLU A 337 3.04 16.63 -30.27
N ARG A 338 2.81 15.91 -29.16
CA ARG A 338 2.31 16.47 -27.89
C ARG A 338 3.24 16.17 -26.72
N VAL A 339 3.27 17.06 -25.75
CA VAL A 339 4.13 16.90 -24.56
C VAL A 339 3.74 15.71 -23.68
N GLU A 340 2.49 15.28 -23.75
CA GLU A 340 2.02 14.04 -23.10
C GLU A 340 2.74 12.81 -23.70
N GLU A 341 3.02 12.83 -24.99
CA GLU A 341 3.79 11.77 -25.66
C GLU A 341 5.26 11.79 -25.26
N LEU A 342 5.80 12.97 -24.91
CA LEU A 342 7.16 13.07 -24.36
C LEU A 342 7.24 12.45 -22.95
N GLN A 343 6.20 12.58 -22.12
CA GLN A 343 6.11 11.85 -20.86
C GLN A 343 6.05 10.35 -21.12
N SER A 344 5.16 9.91 -22.01
CA SER A 344 5.05 8.49 -22.39
C SER A 344 6.38 7.94 -22.92
N TYR A 345 7.11 8.71 -23.73
CA TYR A 345 8.45 8.34 -24.19
C TYR A 345 9.40 8.09 -23.03
N MET A 346 9.43 9.00 -22.05
CA MET A 346 10.25 8.84 -20.85
C MET A 346 9.87 7.59 -20.05
N ILE A 347 8.60 7.41 -19.74
CA ILE A 347 8.11 6.24 -19.01
C ILE A 347 8.46 4.94 -19.73
N LYS A 348 8.22 4.86 -21.04
CA LYS A 348 8.57 3.69 -21.87
C LYS A 348 10.07 3.41 -21.89
N ARG A 349 10.91 4.44 -21.87
CA ARG A 349 12.36 4.28 -21.81
C ARG A 349 12.79 3.71 -20.45
N MET A 350 12.23 4.24 -19.36
CA MET A 350 12.54 3.76 -18.02
C MET A 350 11.97 2.37 -17.76
N GLU A 351 10.80 2.05 -18.32
CA GLU A 351 10.24 0.69 -18.28
C GLU A 351 11.18 -0.33 -18.95
N ARG A 352 11.64 -0.04 -20.19
CA ARG A 352 12.60 -0.92 -20.87
C ARG A 352 13.88 -1.11 -20.06
N PHE A 353 14.35 -0.04 -19.41
CA PHE A 353 15.52 -0.12 -18.54
C PHE A 353 15.23 -1.01 -17.32
N ALA A 354 14.11 -0.83 -16.63
CA ALA A 354 13.70 -1.65 -15.50
C ALA A 354 13.52 -3.13 -15.91
N HIS A 355 12.85 -3.37 -17.04
CA HIS A 355 12.62 -4.71 -17.58
C HIS A 355 13.94 -5.43 -17.89
N ALA A 356 14.92 -4.74 -18.48
CA ALA A 356 16.25 -5.31 -18.75
C ALA A 356 16.99 -5.75 -17.46
N HIS A 357 16.57 -5.24 -16.31
CA HIS A 357 17.08 -5.61 -14.98
C HIS A 357 16.11 -6.51 -14.19
N GLY A 358 15.11 -7.11 -14.87
CA GLY A 358 14.15 -8.04 -14.25
C GLY A 358 13.11 -7.37 -13.35
N LYS A 359 12.90 -6.06 -13.50
CA LYS A 359 11.92 -5.29 -12.73
C LYS A 359 10.71 -4.90 -13.58
N ARG A 360 9.57 -4.70 -12.93
CA ARG A 360 8.33 -4.17 -13.52
C ARG A 360 8.03 -2.82 -12.89
N ILE A 361 7.51 -1.89 -13.69
CA ILE A 361 7.14 -0.57 -13.18
C ILE A 361 5.71 -0.54 -12.67
N ILE A 362 5.49 0.24 -11.62
CA ILE A 362 4.19 0.77 -11.21
C ILE A 362 4.25 2.29 -11.41
N GLY A 363 3.17 2.92 -11.81
CA GLY A 363 3.06 4.38 -11.83
C GLY A 363 1.64 4.82 -11.52
N TRP A 364 1.50 6.06 -11.08
CA TRP A 364 0.22 6.71 -10.89
C TRP A 364 -0.54 6.80 -12.22
N ASP A 365 -1.84 6.97 -12.18
CA ASP A 365 -2.68 6.78 -13.38
C ASP A 365 -2.45 7.79 -14.52
N GLU A 366 -1.68 8.87 -14.28
CA GLU A 366 -1.23 9.77 -15.35
C GLU A 366 -0.23 9.14 -16.33
N ILE A 367 0.37 7.99 -16.02
CA ILE A 367 1.18 7.26 -16.99
C ILE A 367 0.39 6.76 -18.21
N LEU A 368 -0.95 6.76 -18.13
CA LEU A 368 -1.83 6.54 -19.29
C LEU A 368 -1.74 7.63 -20.35
N GLN A 369 -1.34 8.85 -19.95
CA GLN A 369 -1.29 9.99 -20.87
C GLN A 369 -0.20 9.79 -21.94
N GLY A 370 -0.59 9.94 -23.20
CA GLY A 370 0.33 9.76 -24.34
C GLY A 370 0.65 8.31 -24.69
N GLY A 371 0.00 7.35 -24.04
CA GLY A 371 0.11 5.91 -24.30
C GLY A 371 0.97 5.16 -23.29
N LEU A 372 0.38 4.14 -22.68
CA LEU A 372 0.97 3.34 -21.62
C LEU A 372 2.17 2.50 -22.09
N ALA A 373 3.12 2.24 -21.21
CA ALA A 373 4.21 1.30 -21.44
C ALA A 373 3.68 -0.14 -21.33
N PRO A 374 4.17 -1.10 -22.14
CA PRO A 374 3.53 -2.42 -22.34
C PRO A 374 3.28 -3.24 -21.08
N ASP A 375 4.21 -3.25 -20.14
CA ASP A 375 4.14 -4.08 -18.92
C ASP A 375 3.89 -3.25 -17.65
N ALA A 376 3.52 -1.98 -17.79
CA ALA A 376 3.27 -1.09 -16.67
C ALA A 376 2.02 -1.50 -15.89
N THR A 377 2.12 -1.48 -14.57
CA THR A 377 0.99 -1.58 -13.65
C THR A 377 0.51 -0.18 -13.30
N VAL A 378 -0.79 0.07 -13.37
CA VAL A 378 -1.39 1.37 -13.10
C VAL A 378 -1.89 1.44 -11.65
N MET A 379 -1.45 2.45 -10.91
CA MET A 379 -1.99 2.76 -9.59
C MET A 379 -3.03 3.88 -9.73
N SER A 380 -4.32 3.50 -9.66
CA SER A 380 -5.45 4.40 -9.95
C SER A 380 -5.86 5.17 -8.70
N TRP A 381 -5.59 6.50 -8.70
CA TRP A 381 -5.81 7.37 -7.55
C TRP A 381 -6.84 8.49 -7.76
N HIS A 382 -6.99 9.03 -8.98
CA HIS A 382 -8.01 10.05 -9.27
C HIS A 382 -9.44 9.55 -9.08
N GLY A 383 -9.63 8.24 -9.22
CA GLY A 383 -10.92 7.55 -9.10
C GLY A 383 -10.77 6.10 -9.53
N THR A 384 -11.79 5.55 -10.16
CA THR A 384 -11.77 4.18 -10.70
C THR A 384 -11.69 4.14 -12.23
N GLU A 385 -12.00 5.25 -12.90
CA GLU A 385 -12.15 5.33 -14.34
C GLU A 385 -10.85 5.01 -15.08
N ALA A 386 -9.73 5.59 -14.62
CA ALA A 386 -8.41 5.35 -15.19
C ALA A 386 -7.99 3.87 -15.04
N GLY A 387 -8.25 3.28 -13.87
CA GLY A 387 -8.00 1.86 -13.64
C GLY A 387 -8.88 0.96 -14.53
N LEU A 388 -10.17 1.30 -14.71
CA LEU A 388 -11.06 0.56 -15.62
C LEU A 388 -10.61 0.68 -17.08
N GLN A 389 -10.05 1.83 -17.48
CA GLN A 389 -9.46 1.99 -18.80
C GLN A 389 -8.22 1.08 -18.95
N ALA A 390 -7.30 1.10 -17.99
CA ALA A 390 -6.10 0.27 -18.00
C ALA A 390 -6.43 -1.23 -18.09
N ILE A 391 -7.43 -1.70 -17.32
CA ILE A 391 -7.91 -3.09 -17.39
C ILE A 391 -8.41 -3.44 -18.80
N LYS A 392 -9.18 -2.58 -19.45
CA LYS A 392 -9.65 -2.79 -20.83
C LYS A 392 -8.51 -2.85 -21.84
N GLU A 393 -7.40 -2.20 -21.56
CA GLU A 393 -6.18 -2.21 -22.36
C GLU A 393 -5.26 -3.41 -22.01
N GLY A 394 -5.67 -4.27 -21.05
CA GLY A 394 -4.96 -5.50 -20.66
C GLY A 394 -3.86 -5.27 -19.60
N HIS A 395 -3.92 -4.17 -18.85
CA HIS A 395 -2.94 -3.85 -17.82
C HIS A 395 -3.42 -4.18 -16.41
N ASP A 396 -2.48 -4.55 -15.55
CA ASP A 396 -2.73 -4.77 -14.14
C ASP A 396 -2.97 -3.43 -13.40
N VAL A 397 -3.89 -3.45 -12.43
CA VAL A 397 -4.32 -2.25 -11.69
C VAL A 397 -4.30 -2.46 -10.18
N ILE A 398 -3.83 -1.44 -9.46
CA ILE A 398 -3.96 -1.31 -8.01
C ILE A 398 -4.85 -0.09 -7.75
N PHE A 399 -5.95 -0.28 -7.01
CA PHE A 399 -6.86 0.81 -6.68
C PHE A 399 -6.49 1.49 -5.37
N THR A 400 -6.34 2.80 -5.43
CA THR A 400 -6.09 3.67 -4.27
C THR A 400 -6.82 5.02 -4.41
N PRO A 401 -8.15 5.03 -4.70
CA PRO A 401 -8.85 6.25 -5.08
C PRO A 401 -8.94 7.25 -3.92
N THR A 402 -8.64 8.53 -4.22
CA THR A 402 -8.60 9.64 -3.25
C THR A 402 -9.83 9.73 -2.37
N HIS A 403 -11.01 9.44 -2.92
CA HIS A 403 -12.27 9.53 -2.21
C HIS A 403 -12.48 8.45 -1.15
N TYR A 404 -11.59 7.44 -1.11
CA TYR A 404 -11.72 6.28 -0.24
C TYR A 404 -10.44 5.96 0.53
N TYR A 405 -9.26 6.10 -0.10
CA TYR A 405 -8.03 5.49 0.40
C TYR A 405 -6.88 6.46 0.64
N TYR A 406 -7.13 7.78 0.52
CA TYR A 406 -6.20 8.82 0.97
C TYR A 406 -6.41 9.07 2.46
N LEU A 407 -5.51 8.53 3.27
CA LEU A 407 -5.62 8.52 4.73
C LEU A 407 -5.03 9.78 5.39
N ASP A 408 -4.47 10.70 4.62
CA ASP A 408 -4.14 12.07 5.03
C ASP A 408 -5.39 12.97 5.09
N TYR A 409 -6.49 12.59 4.41
CA TYR A 409 -7.75 13.31 4.47
C TYR A 409 -8.47 13.09 5.81
N HIS A 410 -9.19 14.11 6.28
CA HIS A 410 -9.86 14.04 7.57
C HIS A 410 -10.93 12.93 7.63
N GLN A 411 -11.04 12.28 8.78
CA GLN A 411 -11.91 11.12 8.98
C GLN A 411 -13.20 11.43 9.75
N ASP A 412 -13.28 12.65 10.31
CA ASP A 412 -14.41 13.14 11.08
C ASP A 412 -14.55 14.66 10.86
N PRO A 413 -15.79 15.20 10.71
CA PRO A 413 -15.98 16.65 10.57
C PRO A 413 -15.44 17.47 11.75
N ALA A 414 -15.34 16.88 12.93
CA ALA A 414 -14.82 17.53 14.13
C ALA A 414 -13.29 17.38 14.31
N GLN A 415 -12.62 16.73 13.35
CA GLN A 415 -11.17 16.54 13.43
C GLN A 415 -10.45 17.88 13.42
N PHE A 416 -9.49 18.03 14.33
CA PHE A 416 -8.61 19.19 14.36
C PHE A 416 -7.76 19.28 13.08
N ARG A 417 -7.72 20.47 12.47
CA ARG A 417 -7.02 20.72 11.19
C ARG A 417 -7.45 19.75 10.07
N PRO A 418 -8.71 19.80 9.62
CA PRO A 418 -9.17 18.94 8.54
C PRO A 418 -8.44 19.28 7.24
N VAL A 419 -7.93 18.26 6.58
CA VAL A 419 -7.29 18.34 5.26
C VAL A 419 -8.12 17.58 4.26
N GLY A 420 -8.19 18.06 3.03
CA GLY A 420 -8.85 17.38 1.93
C GLY A 420 -10.36 17.19 2.16
N ARG A 421 -10.82 15.97 1.94
CA ARG A 421 -12.24 15.58 2.01
C ARG A 421 -12.50 14.73 3.24
N LEU A 422 -13.79 14.59 3.61
CA LEU A 422 -14.18 13.62 4.62
C LEU A 422 -14.07 12.20 4.07
N VAL A 423 -13.15 11.42 4.64
CA VAL A 423 -12.92 10.00 4.35
C VAL A 423 -13.08 9.20 5.64
N SER A 424 -14.34 8.99 6.05
CA SER A 424 -14.67 8.26 7.27
C SER A 424 -14.32 6.76 7.18
N LEU A 425 -14.27 6.08 8.32
CA LEU A 425 -14.06 4.63 8.37
C LEU A 425 -15.08 3.87 7.53
N GLU A 426 -16.36 4.24 7.60
CA GLU A 426 -17.43 3.63 6.81
C GLU A 426 -17.22 3.86 5.31
N LYS A 427 -16.79 5.08 4.93
CA LYS A 427 -16.46 5.41 3.55
C LYS A 427 -15.34 4.53 3.00
N VAL A 428 -14.26 4.37 3.76
CA VAL A 428 -13.15 3.46 3.41
C VAL A 428 -13.64 2.03 3.24
N TYR A 429 -14.43 1.53 4.19
CA TYR A 429 -14.98 0.18 4.13
C TYR A 429 -15.92 -0.06 2.95
N SER A 430 -16.64 0.96 2.49
CA SER A 430 -17.64 0.84 1.42
C SER A 430 -17.04 0.58 0.04
N PHE A 431 -15.75 0.83 -0.16
CA PHE A 431 -15.11 0.66 -1.47
C PHE A 431 -15.08 -0.80 -1.92
N GLU A 432 -15.42 -1.04 -3.20
CA GLU A 432 -15.37 -2.35 -3.84
C GLU A 432 -14.46 -2.29 -5.07
N PRO A 433 -13.25 -2.90 -5.00
CA PRO A 433 -12.27 -2.80 -6.08
C PRO A 433 -12.63 -3.63 -7.33
N VAL A 434 -13.33 -4.75 -7.16
CA VAL A 434 -13.81 -5.56 -8.28
C VAL A 434 -15.23 -5.13 -8.62
N ALA A 435 -15.34 -3.99 -9.32
CA ALA A 435 -16.62 -3.43 -9.71
C ALA A 435 -17.40 -4.39 -10.63
N LYS A 436 -18.74 -4.35 -10.56
CA LYS A 436 -19.63 -5.18 -11.42
C LYS A 436 -19.45 -4.95 -12.92
N SER A 437 -18.83 -3.83 -13.30
CA SER A 437 -18.49 -3.49 -14.69
C SER A 437 -17.26 -4.23 -15.23
N ILE A 438 -16.46 -4.85 -14.36
CA ILE A 438 -15.29 -5.65 -14.74
C ILE A 438 -15.79 -7.06 -15.06
N SER A 439 -15.44 -7.57 -16.24
CA SER A 439 -15.79 -8.94 -16.60
C SER A 439 -15.05 -9.96 -15.73
N GLU A 440 -15.57 -11.17 -15.60
CA GLU A 440 -14.91 -12.25 -14.88
C GLU A 440 -13.53 -12.57 -15.52
N ALA A 441 -13.44 -12.46 -16.84
CA ALA A 441 -12.19 -12.67 -17.57
C ALA A 441 -11.13 -11.62 -17.24
N ASP A 442 -11.52 -10.38 -16.97
CA ASP A 442 -10.63 -9.25 -16.71
C ASP A 442 -10.36 -9.03 -15.19
N ALA A 443 -11.12 -9.71 -14.34
CA ALA A 443 -11.01 -9.53 -12.88
C ALA A 443 -9.61 -9.83 -12.33
N HIS A 444 -8.82 -10.65 -13.03
CA HIS A 444 -7.45 -11.00 -12.66
C HIS A 444 -6.47 -9.81 -12.78
N HIS A 445 -6.81 -8.78 -13.59
CA HIS A 445 -6.05 -7.54 -13.70
C HIS A 445 -6.22 -6.64 -12.47
N VAL A 446 -7.24 -6.84 -11.65
CA VAL A 446 -7.33 -6.17 -10.35
C VAL A 446 -6.37 -6.83 -9.38
N LEU A 447 -5.14 -6.33 -9.30
CA LEU A 447 -4.13 -6.86 -8.37
C LEU A 447 -4.57 -6.65 -6.92
N GLY A 448 -5.13 -5.47 -6.61
CA GLY A 448 -5.53 -5.19 -5.24
C GLY A 448 -5.80 -3.74 -4.91
N VAL A 449 -5.56 -3.43 -3.64
CA VAL A 449 -5.87 -2.14 -3.03
C VAL A 449 -4.72 -1.65 -2.16
N GLN A 450 -4.63 -0.32 -2.02
CA GLN A 450 -3.65 0.32 -1.15
C GLN A 450 -4.25 1.55 -0.46
N GLY A 451 -3.92 1.74 0.82
CA GLY A 451 -4.16 2.99 1.53
C GLY A 451 -2.92 3.87 1.48
N ASN A 452 -3.09 5.15 1.18
CA ASN A 452 -2.00 6.11 1.08
C ASN A 452 -2.03 7.06 2.27
N LEU A 453 -0.89 7.21 2.93
CA LEU A 453 -0.67 8.25 3.93
C LEU A 453 0.37 9.24 3.40
N TRP A 454 -0.12 10.31 2.80
CA TRP A 454 0.68 11.49 2.47
C TRP A 454 0.98 12.28 3.75
N THR A 455 2.15 12.91 3.81
CA THR A 455 2.62 13.52 5.06
C THR A 455 2.85 15.03 4.98
N GLU A 456 2.33 15.73 3.98
CA GLU A 456 2.44 17.19 3.88
C GLU A 456 1.94 17.87 5.16
N HIS A 457 0.84 17.38 5.70
CA HIS A 457 0.21 17.92 6.91
C HIS A 457 0.33 16.99 8.12
N VAL A 458 1.01 15.86 7.97
CA VAL A 458 1.18 14.83 9.00
C VAL A 458 2.62 14.86 9.53
N GLN A 459 2.84 15.60 10.61
CA GLN A 459 4.16 16.05 11.02
C GLN A 459 5.00 15.02 11.79
N ASP A 460 4.35 14.10 12.48
CA ASP A 460 5.01 13.16 13.40
C ASP A 460 4.32 11.80 13.46
N ALA A 461 4.96 10.87 14.15
CA ALA A 461 4.50 9.50 14.33
C ALA A 461 3.12 9.38 14.99
N TRP A 462 2.83 10.26 15.96
CA TRP A 462 1.54 10.28 16.65
C TRP A 462 0.41 10.66 15.68
N HIS A 463 0.62 11.72 14.90
CA HIS A 463 -0.34 12.16 13.89
C HIS A 463 -0.50 11.13 12.78
N ALA A 464 0.60 10.53 12.31
CA ALA A 464 0.57 9.47 11.30
C ALA A 464 -0.29 8.27 11.75
N GLU A 465 -0.09 7.78 12.96
CA GLU A 465 -0.92 6.70 13.50
C GLU A 465 -2.38 7.10 13.67
N MET A 466 -2.66 8.31 14.16
CA MET A 466 -4.01 8.84 14.27
C MET A 466 -4.73 8.85 12.91
N MET A 467 -4.02 9.18 11.84
CA MET A 467 -4.57 9.22 10.49
C MET A 467 -4.72 7.84 9.87
N LEU A 468 -3.84 6.90 10.16
CA LEU A 468 -3.93 5.52 9.68
C LEU A 468 -5.07 4.75 10.35
N TYR A 469 -5.17 4.83 11.67
CA TYR A 469 -6.04 3.97 12.46
C TYR A 469 -7.33 4.68 12.90
N PRO A 470 -8.50 4.01 12.73
CA PRO A 470 -8.72 2.60 12.37
C PRO A 470 -8.89 2.34 10.86
N ARG A 471 -8.76 3.32 9.97
CA ARG A 471 -9.14 3.22 8.54
C ARG A 471 -8.37 2.15 7.78
N ILE A 472 -7.10 1.91 8.11
CA ILE A 472 -6.30 0.86 7.47
C ILE A 472 -6.87 -0.55 7.73
N PHE A 473 -7.62 -0.74 8.84
CA PHE A 473 -8.30 -2.02 9.12
C PHE A 473 -9.34 -2.36 8.04
N ALA A 474 -10.05 -1.35 7.54
CA ALA A 474 -11.05 -1.52 6.48
C ALA A 474 -10.40 -1.88 5.14
N ILE A 475 -9.25 -1.30 4.84
CA ILE A 475 -8.48 -1.61 3.62
C ILE A 475 -7.95 -3.05 3.69
N ALA A 476 -7.42 -3.46 4.84
CA ALA A 476 -6.95 -4.81 5.07
C ALA A 476 -8.09 -5.84 4.90
N GLU A 477 -9.27 -5.55 5.43
CA GLU A 477 -10.45 -6.40 5.26
C GLU A 477 -10.90 -6.47 3.80
N THR A 478 -10.95 -5.35 3.09
CA THR A 478 -11.28 -5.33 1.66
C THR A 478 -10.29 -6.16 0.82
N GLY A 479 -9.02 -6.13 1.16
CA GLY A 479 -7.97 -6.86 0.44
C GLY A 479 -7.94 -8.37 0.75
N TRP A 480 -8.32 -8.76 1.96
CA TRP A 480 -8.21 -10.15 2.40
C TRP A 480 -9.54 -10.90 2.39
N SER A 481 -10.60 -10.30 2.97
CA SER A 481 -11.88 -10.99 3.18
C SER A 481 -12.68 -11.14 1.89
N GLN A 482 -13.41 -12.24 1.76
CA GLN A 482 -14.26 -12.47 0.60
C GLN A 482 -15.39 -11.43 0.54
N ALA A 483 -15.79 -11.00 -0.66
CA ALA A 483 -16.78 -9.93 -0.87
C ALA A 483 -18.12 -10.21 -0.16
N GLU A 484 -18.54 -11.47 -0.12
CA GLU A 484 -19.79 -11.92 0.51
C GLU A 484 -19.76 -11.81 2.05
N ARG A 485 -18.56 -11.57 2.62
CA ARG A 485 -18.37 -11.38 4.07
C ARG A 485 -18.45 -9.91 4.49
N LYS A 486 -18.58 -8.97 3.55
CA LYS A 486 -18.68 -7.54 3.89
C LYS A 486 -20.00 -7.29 4.64
N ASP A 487 -19.86 -6.84 5.87
CA ASP A 487 -20.93 -6.47 6.80
C ASP A 487 -20.44 -5.30 7.64
N TRP A 488 -20.99 -4.11 7.41
CA TRP A 488 -20.54 -2.88 8.07
C TRP A 488 -20.68 -2.97 9.59
N SER A 489 -21.85 -3.35 10.09
CA SER A 489 -22.10 -3.39 11.55
C SER A 489 -21.20 -4.40 12.27
N GLY A 490 -20.98 -5.55 11.64
CA GLY A 490 -20.04 -6.55 12.15
C GLY A 490 -18.59 -6.06 12.09
N PHE A 491 -18.20 -5.38 11.02
CA PHE A 491 -16.87 -4.78 10.89
C PHE A 491 -16.64 -3.68 11.91
N GLU A 492 -17.57 -2.73 12.07
CA GLU A 492 -17.48 -1.61 13.02
C GLU A 492 -17.25 -2.12 14.47
N ARG A 493 -18.01 -3.14 14.87
CA ARG A 493 -17.81 -3.80 16.18
C ARG A 493 -16.38 -4.38 16.33
N ARG A 494 -15.90 -5.09 15.31
CA ARG A 494 -14.56 -5.70 15.29
C ARG A 494 -13.47 -4.63 15.27
N ALA A 495 -13.64 -3.55 14.47
CA ALA A 495 -12.73 -2.42 14.40
C ALA A 495 -12.63 -1.68 15.75
N THR A 496 -13.75 -1.53 16.46
CA THR A 496 -13.77 -0.97 17.82
C THR A 496 -12.96 -1.81 18.79
N ALA A 497 -13.13 -3.14 18.77
CA ALA A 497 -12.36 -4.06 19.62
C ALA A 497 -10.85 -4.02 19.30
N LEU A 498 -10.49 -4.03 18.02
CA LEU A 498 -9.09 -3.94 17.59
C LEU A 498 -8.48 -2.57 17.91
N SER A 499 -9.24 -1.47 17.79
CA SER A 499 -8.82 -0.12 18.18
C SER A 499 -8.46 -0.06 19.67
N ALA A 500 -9.29 -0.66 20.54
CA ALA A 500 -9.00 -0.73 21.96
C ALA A 500 -7.73 -1.55 22.26
N ALA A 501 -7.50 -2.63 21.54
CA ALA A 501 -6.27 -3.42 21.66
C ALA A 501 -5.05 -2.66 21.13
N ALA A 502 -5.15 -2.01 19.97
CA ALA A 502 -4.06 -1.22 19.38
C ALA A 502 -3.59 -0.11 20.33
N ARG A 503 -4.53 0.57 21.01
CA ARG A 503 -4.16 1.55 22.05
C ARG A 503 -3.37 0.93 23.19
N ARG A 504 -3.74 -0.29 23.66
CA ARG A 504 -2.97 -1.01 24.70
C ARG A 504 -1.56 -1.39 24.23
N TRP A 505 -1.38 -1.59 22.92
CA TRP A 505 -0.06 -1.87 22.30
C TRP A 505 0.73 -0.59 22.00
N GLY A 506 0.22 0.57 22.38
CA GLY A 506 0.91 1.85 22.21
C GLY A 506 0.73 2.50 20.85
N TYR A 507 -0.31 2.12 20.07
CA TYR A 507 -0.69 2.84 18.85
C TYR A 507 -1.65 3.98 19.15
N THR A 508 -1.49 5.08 18.44
CA THR A 508 -2.48 6.16 18.43
C THR A 508 -3.60 5.81 17.46
N VAL A 509 -4.83 5.79 17.94
CA VAL A 509 -6.00 5.43 17.14
C VAL A 509 -7.06 6.53 17.28
N TYR A 510 -7.62 6.98 16.17
CA TYR A 510 -8.70 7.99 16.17
C TYR A 510 -10.01 7.44 16.78
N PRO A 511 -10.80 8.23 17.51
CA PRO A 511 -10.37 9.49 18.11
C PRO A 511 -9.30 9.24 19.17
N PRO A 512 -8.26 10.09 19.24
CA PRO A 512 -7.22 9.91 20.24
C PRO A 512 -7.77 10.17 21.64
N SER A 513 -7.31 9.39 22.62
CA SER A 513 -7.74 9.53 24.01
C SER A 513 -7.21 10.81 24.67
N GLN A 514 -6.07 11.32 24.20
CA GLN A 514 -5.46 12.60 24.58
C GLN A 514 -4.61 13.13 23.42
N GLN A 515 -4.56 14.45 23.23
CA GLN A 515 -3.51 15.09 22.43
C GLN A 515 -2.24 15.20 23.31
N PRO A 516 -1.05 14.98 22.75
CA PRO A 516 0.20 15.20 23.48
C PRO A 516 0.41 16.66 23.85
#